data_8e0e1a709cae8cefbb3ddcda6a378fba
#
_entry.id   8e0e1a709cae8cefbb3ddcda6a378fba
#
_cell.length_a   1.000
_cell.length_b   1.000
_cell.length_c   1.000
_cell.angle_alpha   90.00
_cell.angle_beta   90.00
_cell.angle_gamma   90.00
#
_symmetry.space_group_name_H-M   'P 1'
#
loop_
_entity.id
_entity.type
_entity.pdbx_description
1 polymer ?
#
loop_
_entity_poly.entity_id
_entity_poly.type
_entity_poly.pdbx_seq_one_letter_code
_entity_poly.pdbx_strand_id
1 'polypeptide(L)'
;MDQSITFDLDLIKRYDQSGPRYTSYPTAVEFTDAFGEAAYRAACARSNASGRPLSLYFHLPFCDTVCFYCACNKVATKDRSLAQPYLDRVYRELELQRALFDGERVVEQLHWGGGTPTFVSRDQMQALMDTTRRLFRLADDEVGEYSIEIDPREADAQTVALLRRLGFNRMSLGVQDFDPKVQKAVNRIQTEEETLRVLEAARAEGFRSISIDLIYGLPLQSVAGFERTLERVLDFAPDRLSVFNYAHLPQRFMPQRRINAEELPPPQVKLDILQTTIDRLTGAGYVYIGMDHFARPDDELALAQQQGTLYRNFQGYSTHANCDLLGIGVTSIGKVDNTYAQNRRSLEEYYADIDAGRIPVFRGIELTRDDELRRDVITRLICHFVLDFAAVEDAWGIEFRRYFADALPKLGQMQADGLIELDAQGIRVLPCGRLLIRNVCMVFDAYLATKQGPVGFSKVI
;
A
#
# COMPACT_ATOMS: atom_id res chain seq x y z
N MET A 1 6.20 -22.69 7.65
CA MET A 1 7.45 -21.96 7.35
C MET A 1 7.94 -21.28 8.61
N ASP A 2 9.24 -21.22 8.84
CA ASP A 2 9.79 -20.39 9.91
C ASP A 2 9.42 -18.92 9.62
N GLN A 3 8.75 -18.24 10.55
CA GLN A 3 8.32 -16.84 10.43
C GLN A 3 9.22 -15.90 11.22
N SER A 4 10.35 -16.40 11.72
CA SER A 4 11.29 -15.61 12.49
C SER A 4 11.91 -14.50 11.64
N ILE A 5 12.24 -13.40 12.30
CA ILE A 5 12.97 -12.27 11.75
C ILE A 5 14.16 -11.98 12.65
N THR A 6 15.28 -11.68 12.08
CA THR A 6 16.50 -11.36 12.84
C THR A 6 17.01 -9.99 12.44
N PHE A 7 17.24 -9.13 13.41
CA PHE A 7 17.84 -7.83 13.21
C PHE A 7 19.38 -7.96 13.25
N ASP A 8 20.01 -7.74 12.10
CA ASP A 8 21.47 -7.74 11.96
C ASP A 8 21.94 -6.37 11.48
N LEU A 9 22.49 -5.60 12.41
CA LEU A 9 22.88 -4.22 12.16
C LEU A 9 24.00 -4.07 11.10
N ASP A 10 24.93 -5.01 11.05
CA ASP A 10 26.05 -4.96 10.11
C ASP A 10 25.59 -5.26 8.69
N LEU A 11 24.67 -6.23 8.53
CA LEU A 11 24.03 -6.52 7.25
C LEU A 11 23.14 -5.34 6.81
N ILE A 12 22.36 -4.78 7.70
CA ILE A 12 21.52 -3.61 7.41
C ILE A 12 22.38 -2.44 6.90
N LYS A 13 23.49 -2.12 7.58
CA LYS A 13 24.41 -1.06 7.14
C LYS A 13 25.08 -1.36 5.80
N ARG A 14 25.43 -2.62 5.54
CA ARG A 14 26.04 -3.06 4.28
C ARG A 14 25.10 -2.91 3.10
N TYR A 15 23.81 -3.20 3.29
CA TYR A 15 22.78 -3.19 2.28
C TYR A 15 21.91 -1.91 2.31
N ASP A 16 22.29 -0.88 3.10
CA ASP A 16 21.59 0.41 3.15
C ASP A 16 21.76 1.19 1.85
N GLN A 17 20.83 0.98 0.94
CA GLN A 17 20.76 1.66 -0.34
C GLN A 17 19.33 2.15 -0.60
N SER A 18 19.16 3.04 -1.58
CA SER A 18 17.83 3.46 -2.03
C SER A 18 17.26 2.46 -3.03
N GLY A 19 15.99 2.14 -2.91
CA GLY A 19 15.35 1.19 -3.81
C GLY A 19 13.83 1.26 -3.83
N PRO A 20 13.19 0.66 -4.85
CA PRO A 20 11.73 0.63 -4.99
C PRO A 20 11.05 -0.09 -3.82
N ARG A 21 9.81 0.29 -3.52
CA ARG A 21 8.97 -0.45 -2.54
C ARG A 21 8.20 -1.62 -3.16
N TYR A 22 8.29 -1.79 -4.47
CA TYR A 22 7.62 -2.84 -5.25
C TYR A 22 6.13 -3.01 -4.92
N THR A 23 5.41 -1.88 -4.86
CA THR A 23 3.95 -1.88 -4.90
C THR A 23 3.42 -2.16 -6.30
N SER A 24 4.30 -2.18 -7.29
CA SER A 24 4.14 -2.63 -8.67
C SER A 24 5.50 -2.98 -9.26
N TYR A 25 5.49 -3.77 -10.31
CA TYR A 25 6.64 -3.93 -11.20
C TYR A 25 6.11 -4.02 -12.65
N PRO A 26 6.59 -3.16 -13.58
CA PRO A 26 7.46 -2.01 -13.35
C PRO A 26 6.87 -0.99 -12.37
N THR A 27 7.74 -0.18 -11.73
CA THR A 27 7.26 0.82 -10.77
C THR A 27 6.61 2.01 -11.47
N ALA A 28 5.79 2.80 -10.76
CA ALA A 28 5.10 3.96 -11.32
C ALA A 28 6.05 5.06 -11.87
N VAL A 29 7.35 4.96 -11.61
CA VAL A 29 8.39 5.83 -12.20
C VAL A 29 8.56 5.54 -13.70
N GLU A 30 8.22 4.32 -14.14
CA GLU A 30 8.32 3.88 -15.53
C GLU A 30 7.08 4.23 -16.38
N PHE A 31 6.02 4.76 -15.76
CA PHE A 31 4.81 5.14 -16.50
C PHE A 31 5.09 6.32 -17.41
N THR A 32 4.62 6.22 -18.64
CA THR A 32 4.80 7.24 -19.68
C THR A 32 3.45 7.79 -20.17
N ASP A 33 3.46 8.99 -20.71
CA ASP A 33 2.30 9.65 -21.33
C ASP A 33 1.95 9.08 -22.72
N ALA A 34 2.80 8.22 -23.28
CA ALA A 34 2.46 7.43 -24.47
C ALA A 34 1.30 6.45 -24.20
N PHE A 35 1.08 6.06 -22.93
CA PHE A 35 -0.06 5.27 -22.52
C PHE A 35 -1.20 6.19 -22.06
N GLY A 36 -2.26 6.27 -22.86
CA GLY A 36 -3.44 7.09 -22.59
C GLY A 36 -4.75 6.29 -22.62
N GLU A 37 -5.86 7.01 -22.70
CA GLU A 37 -7.22 6.45 -22.67
C GLU A 37 -7.45 5.33 -23.71
N ALA A 38 -6.93 5.48 -24.94
CA ALA A 38 -7.13 4.46 -25.99
C ALA A 38 -6.47 3.11 -25.63
N ALA A 39 -5.24 3.14 -25.09
CA ALA A 39 -4.55 1.94 -24.61
C ALA A 39 -5.27 1.32 -23.42
N TYR A 40 -5.77 2.16 -22.48
CA TYR A 40 -6.57 1.70 -21.34
C TYR A 40 -7.86 1.00 -21.77
N ARG A 41 -8.62 1.58 -22.72
CA ARG A 41 -9.84 0.97 -23.28
C ARG A 41 -9.55 -0.38 -23.95
N ALA A 42 -8.44 -0.50 -24.67
CA ALA A 42 -8.01 -1.76 -25.27
C ALA A 42 -7.69 -2.82 -24.21
N ALA A 43 -7.02 -2.44 -23.11
CA ALA A 43 -6.76 -3.31 -21.97
C ALA A 43 -8.06 -3.78 -21.29
N CYS A 44 -9.04 -2.89 -21.09
CA CYS A 44 -10.35 -3.24 -20.54
C CYS A 44 -11.08 -4.29 -21.42
N ALA A 45 -11.04 -4.10 -22.74
CA ALA A 45 -11.64 -5.05 -23.67
C ALA A 45 -10.99 -6.44 -23.60
N ARG A 46 -9.65 -6.50 -23.51
CA ARG A 46 -8.95 -7.80 -23.32
C ARG A 46 -9.27 -8.41 -21.95
N SER A 47 -9.32 -7.59 -20.90
CA SER A 47 -9.62 -8.02 -19.55
C SER A 47 -11.01 -8.66 -19.42
N ASN A 48 -12.00 -8.18 -20.18
CA ASN A 48 -13.35 -8.77 -20.16
C ASN A 48 -13.35 -10.25 -20.58
N ALA A 49 -12.47 -10.64 -21.50
CA ALA A 49 -12.35 -12.04 -21.91
C ALA A 49 -11.82 -12.95 -20.79
N SER A 50 -11.16 -12.41 -19.76
CA SER A 50 -10.62 -13.17 -18.64
C SER A 50 -11.67 -13.55 -17.59
N GLY A 51 -12.78 -12.80 -17.49
CA GLY A 51 -13.79 -12.96 -16.45
C GLY A 51 -13.30 -12.71 -15.02
N ARG A 52 -12.09 -12.15 -14.82
CA ARG A 52 -11.52 -11.90 -13.48
C ARG A 52 -12.42 -10.97 -12.66
N PRO A 53 -12.52 -11.14 -11.34
CA PRO A 53 -13.21 -10.20 -10.47
C PRO A 53 -12.55 -8.81 -10.51
N LEU A 54 -13.27 -7.83 -9.97
CA LEU A 54 -12.80 -6.44 -9.92
C LEU A 54 -12.42 -6.05 -8.49
N SER A 55 -11.46 -5.16 -8.38
CA SER A 55 -11.15 -4.38 -7.19
C SER A 55 -11.34 -2.90 -7.51
N LEU A 56 -12.00 -2.14 -6.65
CA LEU A 56 -12.21 -0.71 -6.81
C LEU A 56 -11.41 0.07 -5.76
N TYR A 57 -10.56 0.98 -6.21
CA TYR A 57 -9.88 1.94 -5.35
C TYR A 57 -10.43 3.34 -5.58
N PHE A 58 -10.92 3.98 -4.52
CA PHE A 58 -11.40 5.36 -4.56
C PHE A 58 -10.38 6.28 -3.87
N HIS A 59 -9.87 7.24 -4.62
CA HIS A 59 -9.03 8.28 -4.05
C HIS A 59 -9.88 9.49 -3.65
N LEU A 60 -10.07 9.70 -2.35
CA LEU A 60 -10.77 10.85 -1.78
C LEU A 60 -9.72 11.85 -1.26
N PRO A 61 -9.42 12.94 -2.00
CA PRO A 61 -8.18 13.70 -1.78
C PRO A 61 -8.24 14.70 -0.63
N PHE A 62 -9.36 14.90 0.03
CA PHE A 62 -9.55 15.99 0.98
C PHE A 62 -9.02 15.65 2.38
N CYS A 63 -8.43 16.64 3.05
CA CYS A 63 -8.06 16.61 4.47
C CYS A 63 -8.35 17.96 5.12
N ASP A 64 -8.85 17.97 6.35
CA ASP A 64 -9.04 19.21 7.13
C ASP A 64 -7.72 19.86 7.54
N THR A 65 -6.73 19.02 7.84
CA THR A 65 -5.45 19.45 8.39
C THR A 65 -4.29 18.83 7.60
N VAL A 66 -3.23 19.62 7.37
CA VAL A 66 -2.01 19.14 6.72
C VAL A 66 -1.08 18.53 7.76
N CYS A 67 -0.89 17.21 7.73
CA CYS A 67 0.20 16.56 8.44
C CYS A 67 1.52 16.84 7.70
N PHE A 68 2.56 17.29 8.42
CA PHE A 68 3.80 17.75 7.77
C PHE A 68 4.64 16.61 7.16
N TYR A 69 4.50 15.39 7.66
CA TYR A 69 5.17 14.21 7.10
C TYR A 69 4.55 13.71 5.79
N CYS A 70 3.31 14.10 5.48
CA CYS A 70 2.47 13.43 4.48
C CYS A 70 2.95 13.65 3.05
N ALA A 71 3.09 12.54 2.32
CA ALA A 71 3.47 12.47 0.90
C ALA A 71 2.28 12.22 -0.06
N CYS A 72 1.06 12.02 0.47
CA CYS A 72 -0.11 11.74 -0.36
C CYS A 72 -0.50 12.93 -1.22
N ASN A 73 -1.10 12.67 -2.38
CA ASN A 73 -1.77 13.72 -3.15
C ASN A 73 -3.07 14.10 -2.45
N LYS A 74 -3.14 15.33 -1.97
CA LYS A 74 -4.27 15.81 -1.15
C LYS A 74 -4.58 17.27 -1.38
N VAL A 75 -5.82 17.61 -1.08
CA VAL A 75 -6.34 19.00 -0.98
C VAL A 75 -6.64 19.27 0.47
N ALA A 76 -5.80 20.07 1.12
CA ALA A 76 -6.02 20.45 2.51
C ALA A 76 -6.94 21.68 2.55
N THR A 77 -8.13 21.49 3.11
CA THR A 77 -9.15 22.55 3.19
C THR A 77 -10.16 22.24 4.31
N LYS A 78 -10.69 23.29 4.92
CA LYS A 78 -11.83 23.19 5.83
C LYS A 78 -13.18 23.40 5.10
N ASP A 79 -13.14 23.77 3.83
CA ASP A 79 -14.32 23.99 3.02
C ASP A 79 -14.88 22.64 2.54
N ARG A 80 -15.86 22.13 3.27
CA ARG A 80 -16.56 20.87 2.96
C ARG A 80 -17.39 20.95 1.67
N SER A 81 -17.71 22.16 1.18
CA SER A 81 -18.47 22.32 -0.07
C SER A 81 -17.72 21.84 -1.30
N LEU A 82 -16.38 21.75 -1.24
CA LEU A 82 -15.55 21.23 -2.32
C LEU A 82 -15.72 19.73 -2.56
N ALA A 83 -16.27 18.98 -1.60
CA ALA A 83 -16.47 17.54 -1.73
C ALA A 83 -17.51 17.20 -2.80
N GLN A 84 -18.65 17.91 -2.86
CA GLN A 84 -19.73 17.55 -3.79
C GLN A 84 -19.34 17.71 -5.26
N PRO A 85 -18.73 18.81 -5.71
CA PRO A 85 -18.27 18.93 -7.10
C PRO A 85 -17.27 17.85 -7.51
N TYR A 86 -16.46 17.36 -6.57
CA TYR A 86 -15.55 16.23 -6.80
C TYR A 86 -16.33 14.92 -6.92
N LEU A 87 -17.26 14.64 -5.99
CA LEU A 87 -18.06 13.41 -6.00
C LEU A 87 -18.94 13.31 -7.25
N ASP A 88 -19.47 14.45 -7.75
CA ASP A 88 -20.24 14.45 -9.00
C ASP A 88 -19.40 13.94 -10.18
N ARG A 89 -18.10 14.26 -10.22
CA ARG A 89 -17.18 13.74 -11.23
C ARG A 89 -16.77 12.29 -10.97
N VAL A 90 -16.63 11.91 -9.71
CA VAL A 90 -16.41 10.49 -9.35
C VAL A 90 -17.61 9.63 -9.81
N TYR A 91 -18.85 10.10 -9.61
CA TYR A 91 -20.04 9.40 -10.10
C TYR A 91 -20.02 9.26 -11.63
N ARG A 92 -19.64 10.34 -12.32
CA ARG A 92 -19.50 10.29 -13.78
C ARG A 92 -18.36 9.36 -14.23
N GLU A 93 -17.23 9.37 -13.53
CA GLU A 93 -16.13 8.42 -13.80
C GLU A 93 -16.60 6.97 -13.63
N LEU A 94 -17.33 6.66 -12.57
CA LEU A 94 -17.90 5.33 -12.34
C LEU A 94 -18.79 4.88 -13.50
N GLU A 95 -19.61 5.78 -14.06
CA GLU A 95 -20.44 5.48 -15.24
C GLU A 95 -19.58 5.20 -16.49
N LEU A 96 -18.53 6.03 -16.72
CA LEU A 96 -17.59 5.84 -17.82
C LEU A 96 -16.83 4.53 -17.70
N GLN A 97 -16.33 4.22 -16.50
CA GLN A 97 -15.63 2.97 -16.21
C GLN A 97 -16.56 1.77 -16.38
N ARG A 98 -17.78 1.85 -15.83
CA ARG A 98 -18.77 0.77 -15.92
C ARG A 98 -19.07 0.36 -17.37
N ALA A 99 -19.08 1.32 -18.28
CA ALA A 99 -19.30 1.07 -19.70
C ALA A 99 -18.19 0.25 -20.39
N LEU A 100 -17.01 0.14 -19.75
CA LEU A 100 -15.85 -0.59 -20.27
C LEU A 100 -15.80 -2.05 -19.80
N PHE A 101 -16.50 -2.40 -18.74
CA PHE A 101 -16.42 -3.73 -18.13
C PHE A 101 -17.72 -4.50 -18.28
N ASP A 102 -17.60 -5.83 -18.37
CA ASP A 102 -18.75 -6.74 -18.38
C ASP A 102 -19.53 -6.59 -17.06
N GLY A 103 -20.86 -6.50 -17.18
CA GLY A 103 -21.77 -6.29 -16.07
C GLY A 103 -21.85 -7.43 -15.08
N GLU A 104 -21.49 -8.62 -15.49
CA GLU A 104 -21.51 -9.80 -14.63
C GLU A 104 -20.27 -9.94 -13.75
N ARG A 105 -19.22 -9.16 -14.02
CA ARG A 105 -18.00 -9.17 -13.20
C ARG A 105 -18.27 -8.66 -11.79
N VAL A 106 -17.90 -9.46 -10.80
CA VAL A 106 -18.12 -9.17 -9.39
C VAL A 106 -16.97 -8.33 -8.84
N VAL A 107 -17.30 -7.31 -8.06
CA VAL A 107 -16.33 -6.56 -7.24
C VAL A 107 -16.12 -7.32 -5.94
N GLU A 108 -14.96 -7.93 -5.77
CA GLU A 108 -14.59 -8.67 -4.57
C GLU A 108 -13.82 -7.81 -3.56
N GLN A 109 -13.22 -6.71 -4.03
CA GLN A 109 -12.47 -5.80 -3.18
C GLN A 109 -12.85 -4.35 -3.46
N LEU A 110 -13.01 -3.54 -2.41
CA LEU A 110 -13.24 -2.10 -2.48
C LEU A 110 -12.43 -1.39 -1.41
N HIS A 111 -11.77 -0.30 -1.78
CA HIS A 111 -10.98 0.50 -0.85
C HIS A 111 -11.22 1.99 -1.03
N TRP A 112 -11.53 2.70 0.07
CA TRP A 112 -11.53 4.16 0.11
C TRP A 112 -10.28 4.67 0.84
N GLY A 113 -9.47 5.46 0.13
CA GLY A 113 -8.23 5.99 0.67
C GLY A 113 -7.88 7.37 0.11
N GLY A 114 -6.64 7.80 0.34
CA GLY A 114 -6.07 9.00 -0.26
C GLY A 114 -5.73 10.12 0.70
N GLY A 115 -6.63 11.07 0.93
CA GLY A 115 -6.53 12.10 1.95
C GLY A 115 -7.11 11.60 3.27
N THR A 116 -8.37 12.00 3.53
CA THR A 116 -9.19 11.52 4.64
C THR A 116 -10.57 11.17 4.08
N PRO A 117 -10.89 9.89 3.83
CA PRO A 117 -12.17 9.52 3.24
C PRO A 117 -13.39 9.99 4.04
N THR A 118 -13.27 10.10 5.36
CA THR A 118 -14.31 10.62 6.25
C THR A 118 -14.45 12.16 6.22
N PHE A 119 -13.69 12.85 5.36
CA PHE A 119 -13.90 14.27 5.07
C PHE A 119 -15.29 14.52 4.46
N VAL A 120 -15.80 13.63 3.63
CA VAL A 120 -17.13 13.75 3.04
C VAL A 120 -18.21 13.47 4.08
N SER A 121 -19.40 14.08 3.91
CA SER A 121 -20.50 13.88 4.85
C SER A 121 -21.05 12.45 4.82
N ARG A 122 -21.77 12.05 5.86
CA ARG A 122 -22.43 10.74 5.93
C ARG A 122 -23.39 10.50 4.76
N ASP A 123 -24.13 11.53 4.36
CA ASP A 123 -25.04 11.44 3.19
C ASP A 123 -24.26 11.25 1.90
N GLN A 124 -23.11 11.90 1.76
CA GLN A 124 -22.21 11.73 0.62
C GLN A 124 -21.56 10.33 0.61
N MET A 125 -21.20 9.78 1.77
CA MET A 125 -20.71 8.39 1.88
C MET A 125 -21.78 7.40 1.42
N GLN A 126 -23.02 7.58 1.89
CA GLN A 126 -24.17 6.78 1.47
C GLN A 126 -24.35 6.87 -0.05
N ALA A 127 -24.42 8.07 -0.60
CA ALA A 127 -24.64 8.30 -2.03
C ALA A 127 -23.52 7.69 -2.90
N LEU A 128 -22.26 7.77 -2.44
CA LEU A 128 -21.12 7.16 -3.16
C LEU A 128 -21.26 5.63 -3.19
N MET A 129 -21.56 5.00 -2.07
CA MET A 129 -21.74 3.55 -2.01
C MET A 129 -22.97 3.09 -2.80
N ASP A 130 -24.08 3.82 -2.71
CA ASP A 130 -25.32 3.51 -3.46
C ASP A 130 -25.08 3.62 -4.96
N THR A 131 -24.35 4.65 -5.41
CA THR A 131 -23.95 4.79 -6.81
C THR A 131 -23.05 3.63 -7.26
N THR A 132 -22.11 3.24 -6.41
CA THR A 132 -21.21 2.11 -6.70
C THR A 132 -22.02 0.82 -6.85
N ARG A 133 -22.93 0.51 -5.93
CA ARG A 133 -23.80 -0.68 -5.99
C ARG A 133 -24.75 -0.67 -7.19
N ARG A 134 -25.25 0.49 -7.59
CA ARG A 134 -26.11 0.62 -8.78
C ARG A 134 -25.36 0.29 -10.06
N LEU A 135 -24.06 0.62 -10.12
CA LEU A 135 -23.26 0.46 -11.33
C LEU A 135 -22.49 -0.85 -11.38
N PHE A 136 -22.02 -1.35 -10.23
CA PHE A 136 -21.19 -2.56 -10.14
C PHE A 136 -21.86 -3.61 -9.25
N ARG A 137 -21.68 -4.86 -9.62
CA ARG A 137 -22.10 -5.99 -8.79
C ARG A 137 -21.07 -6.22 -7.70
N LEU A 138 -21.38 -5.79 -6.48
CA LEU A 138 -20.51 -6.02 -5.32
C LEU A 138 -20.76 -7.42 -4.75
N ALA A 139 -19.69 -8.12 -4.34
CA ALA A 139 -19.81 -9.34 -3.55
C ALA A 139 -20.50 -9.04 -2.22
N ASP A 140 -21.13 -10.05 -1.63
CA ASP A 140 -21.65 -9.91 -0.27
C ASP A 140 -20.49 -9.62 0.70
N ASP A 141 -20.75 -8.83 1.74
CA ASP A 141 -19.74 -8.43 2.71
C ASP A 141 -19.15 -9.59 3.53
N GLU A 142 -19.79 -10.76 3.48
CA GLU A 142 -19.24 -12.02 4.02
C GLU A 142 -18.05 -12.55 3.19
N VAL A 143 -18.00 -12.25 1.89
CA VAL A 143 -16.98 -12.71 0.94
C VAL A 143 -16.08 -11.56 0.53
N GLY A 144 -16.66 -10.38 0.29
CA GLY A 144 -15.94 -9.18 -0.17
C GLY A 144 -15.04 -8.58 0.88
N GLU A 145 -13.95 -7.96 0.44
CA GLU A 145 -13.05 -7.17 1.26
C GLU A 145 -13.29 -5.68 1.01
N TYR A 146 -13.96 -5.02 1.94
CA TYR A 146 -14.27 -3.59 1.83
C TYR A 146 -13.59 -2.83 2.94
N SER A 147 -12.59 -2.01 2.57
CA SER A 147 -11.70 -1.34 3.51
C SER A 147 -11.70 0.18 3.34
N ILE A 148 -11.41 0.89 4.42
CA ILE A 148 -11.34 2.34 4.46
C ILE A 148 -10.19 2.83 5.34
N GLU A 149 -9.48 3.88 4.89
CA GLU A 149 -8.53 4.64 5.70
C GLU A 149 -9.27 5.67 6.55
N ILE A 150 -9.00 5.71 7.84
CA ILE A 150 -9.64 6.61 8.79
C ILE A 150 -8.60 7.44 9.54
N ASP A 151 -8.84 8.73 9.58
CA ASP A 151 -8.25 9.61 10.58
C ASP A 151 -9.17 9.59 11.82
N PRO A 152 -8.73 9.06 12.98
CA PRO A 152 -9.58 8.96 14.18
C PRO A 152 -10.15 10.29 14.67
N ARG A 153 -9.54 11.42 14.32
CA ARG A 153 -10.04 12.76 14.63
C ARG A 153 -11.30 13.14 13.84
N GLU A 154 -11.50 12.49 12.68
CA GLU A 154 -12.56 12.77 11.70
C GLU A 154 -13.65 11.69 11.67
N ALA A 155 -13.70 10.81 12.68
CA ALA A 155 -14.70 9.76 12.78
C ALA A 155 -15.23 9.62 14.21
N ASP A 156 -16.54 9.38 14.31
CA ASP A 156 -17.23 9.04 15.54
C ASP A 156 -17.94 7.69 15.41
N ALA A 157 -18.53 7.20 16.49
CA ALA A 157 -19.24 5.92 16.52
C ALA A 157 -20.37 5.84 15.47
N GLN A 158 -21.06 6.95 15.20
CA GLN A 158 -22.12 6.96 14.20
C GLN A 158 -21.56 6.82 12.77
N THR A 159 -20.39 7.40 12.50
CA THR A 159 -19.69 7.24 11.23
C THR A 159 -19.24 5.79 11.05
N VAL A 160 -18.69 5.17 12.10
CA VAL A 160 -18.28 3.76 12.09
C VAL A 160 -19.49 2.84 11.85
N ALA A 161 -20.61 3.06 12.54
CA ALA A 161 -21.84 2.31 12.34
C ALA A 161 -22.41 2.48 10.91
N LEU A 162 -22.33 3.70 10.33
CA LEU A 162 -22.70 3.92 8.94
C LEU A 162 -21.78 3.10 7.99
N LEU A 163 -20.49 3.19 8.15
CA LEU A 163 -19.52 2.47 7.32
C LEU A 163 -19.78 0.96 7.34
N ARG A 164 -20.10 0.38 8.52
CA ARG A 164 -20.47 -1.02 8.62
C ARG A 164 -21.75 -1.34 7.85
N ARG A 165 -22.79 -0.51 7.96
CA ARG A 165 -24.04 -0.67 7.16
C ARG A 165 -23.77 -0.52 5.65
N LEU A 166 -22.80 0.29 5.26
CA LEU A 166 -22.35 0.42 3.87
C LEU A 166 -21.56 -0.81 3.38
N GLY A 167 -21.29 -1.79 4.24
CA GLY A 167 -20.61 -3.04 3.91
C GLY A 167 -19.11 -3.03 4.21
N PHE A 168 -18.54 -1.91 4.70
CA PHE A 168 -17.13 -1.91 5.11
C PHE A 168 -16.92 -2.89 6.26
N ASN A 169 -15.90 -3.73 6.14
CA ASN A 169 -15.57 -4.76 7.10
C ASN A 169 -14.11 -4.74 7.54
N ARG A 170 -13.32 -3.79 7.02
CA ARG A 170 -11.93 -3.51 7.42
C ARG A 170 -11.69 -2.01 7.49
N MET A 171 -10.81 -1.59 8.42
CA MET A 171 -10.36 -0.21 8.48
C MET A 171 -8.88 -0.11 8.87
N SER A 172 -8.22 0.95 8.40
CA SER A 172 -6.90 1.36 8.87
C SER A 172 -7.00 2.70 9.59
N LEU A 173 -6.45 2.76 10.80
CA LEU A 173 -6.45 3.94 11.66
C LEU A 173 -5.05 4.58 11.63
N GLY A 174 -4.96 5.78 11.08
CA GLY A 174 -3.73 6.55 11.11
C GLY A 174 -3.46 7.10 12.50
N VAL A 175 -2.53 6.52 13.25
CA VAL A 175 -2.09 6.97 14.59
C VAL A 175 -0.77 7.70 14.51
N GLN A 176 0.22 7.11 13.87
CA GLN A 176 1.58 7.57 13.63
C GLN A 176 2.46 7.57 14.88
N ASP A 177 2.09 8.29 15.92
CA ASP A 177 2.74 8.34 17.24
C ASP A 177 1.81 8.97 18.28
N PHE A 178 1.90 8.55 19.54
CA PHE A 178 1.14 9.14 20.64
C PHE A 178 1.92 10.18 21.46
N ASP A 179 3.23 10.34 21.24
CA ASP A 179 4.00 11.37 21.97
C ASP A 179 3.53 12.78 21.55
N PRO A 180 3.02 13.62 22.49
CA PRO A 180 2.50 14.93 22.18
C PRO A 180 3.52 15.88 21.52
N LYS A 181 4.82 15.71 21.80
CA LYS A 181 5.88 16.51 21.19
C LYS A 181 6.06 16.16 19.72
N VAL A 182 6.05 14.86 19.41
CA VAL A 182 6.10 14.35 18.03
C VAL A 182 4.87 14.82 17.27
N GLN A 183 3.66 14.61 17.83
CA GLN A 183 2.40 15.05 17.22
C GLN A 183 2.40 16.53 16.87
N LYS A 184 2.88 17.38 17.80
CA LYS A 184 3.00 18.83 17.57
C LYS A 184 4.00 19.14 16.45
N ALA A 185 5.16 18.49 16.43
CA ALA A 185 6.19 18.70 15.41
C ALA A 185 5.72 18.34 14.00
N VAL A 186 4.81 17.37 13.87
CA VAL A 186 4.26 16.93 12.57
C VAL A 186 2.85 17.46 12.28
N ASN A 187 2.32 18.36 13.11
CA ASN A 187 0.97 18.94 12.99
C ASN A 187 -0.15 17.89 12.93
N ARG A 188 -0.05 16.84 13.77
CA ARG A 188 -1.08 15.83 13.92
C ARG A 188 -1.35 15.58 15.40
N ILE A 189 -2.17 16.42 15.99
CA ILE A 189 -2.58 16.30 17.39
C ILE A 189 -3.78 15.38 17.46
N GLN A 190 -3.62 14.24 18.10
CA GLN A 190 -4.60 13.16 18.19
C GLN A 190 -4.46 12.49 19.55
N THR A 191 -5.56 12.41 20.31
CA THR A 191 -5.53 11.76 21.62
C THR A 191 -5.65 10.23 21.50
N GLU A 192 -5.22 9.53 22.55
CA GLU A 192 -5.42 8.09 22.63
C GLU A 192 -6.93 7.74 22.69
N GLU A 193 -7.72 8.57 23.37
CA GLU A 193 -9.18 8.40 23.51
C GLU A 193 -9.90 8.51 22.17
N GLU A 194 -9.47 9.41 21.28
CA GLU A 194 -10.03 9.51 19.91
C GLU A 194 -9.80 8.20 19.15
N THR A 195 -8.60 7.65 19.22
CA THR A 195 -8.26 6.37 18.58
C THR A 195 -9.05 5.22 19.17
N LEU A 196 -9.06 5.11 20.50
CA LEU A 196 -9.74 4.03 21.23
C LEU A 196 -11.24 4.03 20.94
N ARG A 197 -11.88 5.21 20.96
CA ARG A 197 -13.30 5.35 20.64
C ARG A 197 -13.68 4.80 19.27
N VAL A 198 -12.87 5.08 18.24
CA VAL A 198 -13.12 4.58 16.88
C VAL A 198 -12.90 3.08 16.81
N LEU A 199 -11.85 2.58 17.46
CA LEU A 199 -11.51 1.16 17.50
C LEU A 199 -12.59 0.34 18.23
N GLU A 200 -13.05 0.81 19.41
CA GLU A 200 -14.12 0.17 20.16
C GLU A 200 -15.45 0.15 19.39
N ALA A 201 -15.79 1.26 18.72
CA ALA A 201 -16.95 1.32 17.85
C ALA A 201 -16.83 0.31 16.69
N ALA A 202 -15.66 0.20 16.06
CA ALA A 202 -15.43 -0.75 14.97
C ALA A 202 -15.58 -2.21 15.43
N ARG A 203 -15.09 -2.55 16.63
CA ARG A 203 -15.30 -3.88 17.21
C ARG A 203 -16.75 -4.17 17.53
N ALA A 204 -17.44 -3.20 18.16
CA ALA A 204 -18.86 -3.33 18.47
C ALA A 204 -19.74 -3.53 17.23
N GLU A 205 -19.37 -2.90 16.12
CA GLU A 205 -20.05 -3.05 14.82
C GLU A 205 -19.60 -4.30 14.04
N GLY A 206 -18.61 -5.06 14.51
CA GLY A 206 -18.17 -6.31 13.91
C GLY A 206 -17.28 -6.12 12.67
N PHE A 207 -16.42 -5.10 12.65
CA PHE A 207 -15.33 -5.06 11.69
C PHE A 207 -14.37 -6.24 11.89
N ARG A 208 -14.00 -6.90 10.79
CA ARG A 208 -13.21 -8.14 10.80
C ARG A 208 -11.73 -7.92 11.03
N SER A 209 -11.21 -6.80 10.54
CA SER A 209 -9.80 -6.44 10.69
C SER A 209 -9.65 -4.94 10.88
N ILE A 210 -8.90 -4.57 11.92
CA ILE A 210 -8.56 -3.20 12.25
C ILE A 210 -7.04 -3.10 12.24
N SER A 211 -6.52 -2.25 11.34
CA SER A 211 -5.10 -1.93 11.24
C SER A 211 -4.79 -0.61 11.95
N ILE A 212 -3.60 -0.50 12.53
CA ILE A 212 -3.05 0.76 13.03
C ILE A 212 -1.78 1.07 12.27
N ASP A 213 -1.69 2.31 11.75
CA ASP A 213 -0.53 2.81 11.06
C ASP A 213 0.31 3.69 11.99
N LEU A 214 1.60 3.35 12.11
CA LEU A 214 2.62 4.08 12.85
C LEU A 214 3.72 4.56 11.90
N ILE A 215 4.42 5.62 12.30
CA ILE A 215 5.58 6.13 11.55
C ILE A 215 6.75 6.31 12.51
N TYR A 216 7.87 5.63 12.26
CA TYR A 216 9.10 5.90 12.97
C TYR A 216 10.06 6.78 12.16
N GLY A 217 10.96 7.48 12.86
CA GLY A 217 11.87 8.44 12.25
C GLY A 217 11.28 9.85 12.12
N LEU A 218 10.16 10.14 12.77
CA LEU A 218 9.58 11.49 12.87
C LEU A 218 10.41 12.41 13.80
N PRO A 219 10.28 13.75 13.68
CA PRO A 219 10.98 14.68 14.56
C PRO A 219 10.72 14.38 16.04
N LEU A 220 11.75 14.58 16.86
CA LEU A 220 11.73 14.42 18.32
C LEU A 220 11.46 12.99 18.84
N GLN A 221 11.35 12.00 17.97
CA GLN A 221 11.20 10.61 18.40
C GLN A 221 12.48 10.10 19.10
N SER A 222 12.27 9.27 20.10
CA SER A 222 13.30 8.51 20.79
C SER A 222 12.85 7.06 20.95
N VAL A 223 13.79 6.15 21.19
CA VAL A 223 13.47 4.73 21.44
C VAL A 223 12.44 4.59 22.57
N ALA A 224 12.70 5.19 23.72
CA ALA A 224 11.77 5.10 24.87
C ALA A 224 10.41 5.77 24.60
N GLY A 225 10.37 6.85 23.79
CA GLY A 225 9.11 7.50 23.38
C GLY A 225 8.27 6.59 22.50
N PHE A 226 8.89 6.02 21.47
CA PHE A 226 8.20 5.14 20.53
C PHE A 226 7.80 3.80 21.19
N GLU A 227 8.61 3.30 22.11
CA GLU A 227 8.28 2.11 22.91
C GLU A 227 6.97 2.30 23.70
N ARG A 228 6.76 3.47 24.32
CA ARG A 228 5.48 3.79 24.98
C ARG A 228 4.31 3.83 23.99
N THR A 229 4.52 4.38 22.78
CA THR A 229 3.51 4.33 21.72
C THR A 229 3.17 2.88 21.36
N LEU A 230 4.17 1.99 21.22
CA LEU A 230 3.95 0.58 20.95
C LEU A 230 3.19 -0.12 22.08
N GLU A 231 3.51 0.16 23.34
CA GLU A 231 2.79 -0.40 24.50
C GLU A 231 1.31 -0.03 24.45
N ARG A 232 0.97 1.24 24.19
CA ARG A 232 -0.42 1.67 24.08
C ARG A 232 -1.14 1.02 22.89
N VAL A 233 -0.46 0.89 21.74
CA VAL A 233 -1.02 0.22 20.58
C VAL A 233 -1.23 -1.28 20.84
N LEU A 234 -0.34 -1.93 21.56
CA LEU A 234 -0.50 -3.33 21.97
C LEU A 234 -1.67 -3.52 22.93
N ASP A 235 -1.91 -2.57 23.84
CA ASP A 235 -3.12 -2.58 24.71
C ASP A 235 -4.41 -2.50 23.87
N PHE A 236 -4.39 -1.78 22.77
CA PHE A 236 -5.52 -1.71 21.82
C PHE A 236 -5.70 -3.02 21.03
N ALA A 237 -4.68 -3.85 20.97
CA ALA A 237 -4.64 -5.17 20.33
C ALA A 237 -5.24 -5.17 18.89
N PRO A 238 -4.73 -4.33 17.95
CA PRO A 238 -5.23 -4.33 16.58
C PRO A 238 -4.94 -5.67 15.88
N ASP A 239 -5.63 -5.95 14.80
CA ASP A 239 -5.41 -7.16 14.00
C ASP A 239 -4.14 -7.06 13.17
N ARG A 240 -3.84 -5.83 12.69
CA ARG A 240 -2.67 -5.50 11.85
C ARG A 240 -1.97 -4.24 12.33
N LEU A 241 -0.71 -4.15 12.00
CA LEU A 241 0.11 -2.96 12.21
C LEU A 241 0.94 -2.68 10.96
N SER A 242 1.00 -1.39 10.59
CA SER A 242 1.93 -0.89 9.58
C SER A 242 2.86 0.12 10.25
N VAL A 243 4.17 -0.15 10.28
CA VAL A 243 5.15 0.69 10.97
C VAL A 243 6.14 1.25 9.93
N PHE A 244 5.79 2.41 9.36
CA PHE A 244 6.50 2.99 8.22
C PHE A 244 7.73 3.77 8.63
N ASN A 245 8.82 3.64 7.86
CA ASN A 245 9.97 4.52 7.95
C ASN A 245 9.65 5.89 7.33
N TYR A 246 9.80 6.96 8.10
CA TYR A 246 9.71 8.32 7.58
C TYR A 246 10.87 8.64 6.63
N ALA A 247 10.52 8.97 5.37
CA ALA A 247 11.45 9.46 4.38
C ALA A 247 11.31 11.00 4.26
N HIS A 248 12.33 11.74 4.66
CA HIS A 248 12.37 13.20 4.56
C HIS A 248 12.79 13.64 3.17
N LEU A 249 11.82 14.08 2.35
CA LEU A 249 12.00 14.49 0.94
C LEU A 249 11.32 15.85 0.68
N PRO A 250 11.76 16.94 1.36
CA PRO A 250 11.12 18.25 1.29
C PRO A 250 11.19 18.88 -0.11
N GLN A 251 12.09 18.42 -0.98
CA GLN A 251 12.17 18.85 -2.38
C GLN A 251 10.98 18.35 -3.20
N ARG A 252 10.43 17.19 -2.82
CA ARG A 252 9.31 16.52 -3.52
C ARG A 252 7.97 16.82 -2.88
N PHE A 253 7.93 16.93 -1.54
CA PHE A 253 6.71 17.07 -0.75
C PHE A 253 6.71 18.38 0.03
N MET A 254 5.96 19.37 -0.47
CA MET A 254 5.90 20.71 0.13
C MET A 254 5.55 20.71 1.65
N PRO A 255 4.64 19.88 2.17
CA PRO A 255 4.36 19.85 3.61
C PRO A 255 5.60 19.54 4.45
N GLN A 256 6.49 18.67 3.96
CA GLN A 256 7.70 18.27 4.68
C GLN A 256 8.73 19.41 4.88
N ARG A 257 8.59 20.52 4.13
CA ARG A 257 9.41 21.74 4.35
C ARG A 257 9.13 22.42 5.69
N ARG A 258 8.03 22.06 6.36
CA ARG A 258 7.67 22.57 7.70
C ARG A 258 8.30 21.77 8.84
N ILE A 259 8.89 20.62 8.54
CA ILE A 259 9.59 19.79 9.51
C ILE A 259 10.98 20.39 9.74
N ASN A 260 11.33 20.59 11.02
CA ASN A 260 12.69 20.95 11.39
C ASN A 260 13.60 19.71 11.23
N ALA A 261 14.49 19.75 10.24
CA ALA A 261 15.39 18.63 9.94
C ALA A 261 16.38 18.32 11.07
N GLU A 262 16.71 19.32 11.91
CA GLU A 262 17.62 19.15 13.07
C GLU A 262 16.98 18.33 14.20
N GLU A 263 15.64 18.22 14.22
CA GLU A 263 14.89 17.44 15.19
C GLU A 263 14.67 15.98 14.75
N LEU A 264 15.06 15.63 13.51
CA LEU A 264 14.97 14.26 13.05
C LEU A 264 15.94 13.35 13.81
N PRO A 265 15.50 12.15 14.22
CA PRO A 265 16.37 11.22 14.92
C PRO A 265 17.55 10.80 14.03
N PRO A 266 18.76 10.69 14.61
CA PRO A 266 19.92 10.16 13.88
C PRO A 266 19.63 8.75 13.31
N PRO A 267 20.34 8.34 12.24
CA PRO A 267 20.14 7.02 11.63
C PRO A 267 20.20 5.85 12.62
N GLN A 268 21.12 5.90 13.59
CA GLN A 268 21.24 4.85 14.61
C GLN A 268 19.97 4.76 15.47
N VAL A 269 19.42 5.90 15.92
CA VAL A 269 18.18 5.92 16.73
C VAL A 269 17.01 5.37 15.92
N LYS A 270 16.92 5.64 14.63
CA LYS A 270 15.91 5.05 13.76
C LYS A 270 16.01 3.51 13.70
N LEU A 271 17.23 2.99 13.60
CA LEU A 271 17.48 1.55 13.60
C LEU A 271 17.14 0.92 14.96
N ASP A 272 17.48 1.60 16.06
CA ASP A 272 17.14 1.14 17.40
C ASP A 272 15.63 1.12 17.64
N ILE A 273 14.88 2.11 17.11
CA ILE A 273 13.41 2.11 17.13
C ILE A 273 12.85 0.94 16.32
N LEU A 274 13.41 0.70 15.13
CA LEU A 274 12.97 -0.43 14.29
C LEU A 274 13.22 -1.77 15.00
N GLN A 275 14.39 -1.97 15.60
CA GLN A 275 14.71 -3.17 16.36
C GLN A 275 13.73 -3.35 17.51
N THR A 276 13.53 -2.30 18.34
CA THR A 276 12.58 -2.32 19.45
C THR A 276 11.17 -2.68 18.97
N THR A 277 10.75 -2.12 17.82
CA THR A 277 9.46 -2.42 17.22
C THR A 277 9.31 -3.90 16.88
N ILE A 278 10.32 -4.48 16.22
CA ILE A 278 10.33 -5.91 15.84
C ILE A 278 10.25 -6.76 17.11
N ASP A 279 11.10 -6.49 18.09
CA ASP A 279 11.17 -7.27 19.34
C ASP A 279 9.84 -7.21 20.12
N ARG A 280 9.24 -6.01 20.23
CA ARG A 280 7.97 -5.81 20.93
C ARG A 280 6.79 -6.47 20.23
N LEU A 281 6.66 -6.29 18.92
CA LEU A 281 5.53 -6.85 18.16
C LEU A 281 5.62 -8.37 18.01
N THR A 282 6.80 -8.91 17.72
CA THR A 282 6.97 -10.38 17.65
C THR A 282 6.86 -11.03 19.03
N GLY A 283 7.39 -10.39 20.09
CA GLY A 283 7.22 -10.80 21.47
C GLY A 283 5.75 -10.80 21.94
N ALA A 284 4.92 -9.93 21.36
CA ALA A 284 3.47 -9.90 21.60
C ALA A 284 2.69 -10.88 20.69
N GLY A 285 3.37 -11.70 19.88
CA GLY A 285 2.78 -12.74 19.06
C GLY A 285 2.36 -12.30 17.66
N TYR A 286 2.69 -11.08 17.22
CA TYR A 286 2.47 -10.67 15.84
C TYR A 286 3.49 -11.31 14.90
N VAL A 287 3.04 -11.63 13.69
CA VAL A 287 3.85 -12.17 12.61
C VAL A 287 4.31 -11.03 11.73
N TYR A 288 5.59 -10.99 11.38
CA TYR A 288 6.11 -10.08 10.37
C TYR A 288 5.71 -10.58 8.97
N ILE A 289 4.81 -9.84 8.33
CA ILE A 289 4.31 -10.16 6.98
C ILE A 289 5.34 -9.79 5.92
N GLY A 290 6.02 -8.68 6.12
CA GLY A 290 7.02 -8.16 5.20
C GLY A 290 6.96 -6.63 5.10
N MET A 291 8.03 -6.04 4.59
CA MET A 291 8.16 -4.59 4.46
C MET A 291 7.97 -3.89 5.82
N ASP A 292 6.84 -3.24 6.01
CA ASP A 292 6.53 -2.48 7.22
C ASP A 292 5.34 -3.09 7.99
N HIS A 293 4.89 -4.31 7.64
CA HIS A 293 3.61 -4.86 8.08
C HIS A 293 3.76 -6.04 9.04
N PHE A 294 2.93 -6.01 10.08
CA PHE A 294 2.75 -7.08 11.06
C PHE A 294 1.27 -7.43 11.15
N ALA A 295 0.95 -8.69 11.42
CA ALA A 295 -0.42 -9.15 11.59
C ALA A 295 -0.51 -10.21 12.70
N ARG A 296 -1.69 -10.38 13.26
CA ARG A 296 -1.95 -11.52 14.15
C ARG A 296 -1.81 -12.82 13.38
N PRO A 297 -1.45 -13.95 14.04
CA PRO A 297 -1.26 -15.23 13.34
C PRO A 297 -2.52 -15.76 12.65
N ASP A 298 -3.69 -15.40 13.17
CA ASP A 298 -5.02 -15.76 12.65
C ASP A 298 -5.59 -14.75 11.64
N ASP A 299 -4.86 -13.67 11.34
CA ASP A 299 -5.25 -12.70 10.32
C ASP A 299 -5.10 -13.27 8.90
N GLU A 300 -5.96 -12.84 7.99
CA GLU A 300 -6.00 -13.27 6.59
C GLU A 300 -4.66 -13.09 5.86
N LEU A 301 -3.88 -12.02 6.17
CA LEU A 301 -2.58 -11.82 5.53
C LEU A 301 -1.55 -12.86 6.00
N ALA A 302 -1.55 -13.21 7.29
CA ALA A 302 -0.66 -14.24 7.82
C ALA A 302 -1.02 -15.63 7.26
N LEU A 303 -2.32 -15.94 7.20
CA LEU A 303 -2.82 -17.18 6.61
C LEU A 303 -2.52 -17.26 5.11
N ALA A 304 -2.75 -16.18 4.35
CA ALA A 304 -2.44 -16.12 2.92
C ALA A 304 -0.93 -16.27 2.65
N GLN A 305 -0.06 -15.70 3.51
CA GLN A 305 1.39 -15.89 3.41
C GLN A 305 1.78 -17.36 3.62
N GLN A 306 1.21 -18.03 4.61
CA GLN A 306 1.44 -19.46 4.88
C GLN A 306 0.96 -20.35 3.73
N GLN A 307 -0.16 -19.98 3.08
CA GLN A 307 -0.77 -20.70 1.98
C GLN A 307 -0.13 -20.39 0.62
N GLY A 308 0.78 -19.42 0.53
CA GLY A 308 1.41 -18.99 -0.72
C GLY A 308 0.47 -18.19 -1.64
N THR A 309 -0.57 -17.56 -1.09
CA THR A 309 -1.57 -16.79 -1.84
C THR A 309 -1.53 -15.28 -1.58
N LEU A 310 -0.62 -14.84 -0.70
CA LEU A 310 -0.45 -13.41 -0.42
C LEU A 310 0.04 -12.67 -1.67
N TYR A 311 -0.53 -11.51 -1.89
CA TYR A 311 -0.20 -10.63 -3.01
C TYR A 311 0.14 -9.22 -2.52
N ARG A 312 0.82 -8.43 -3.37
CA ARG A 312 1.11 -7.03 -3.08
C ARG A 312 0.77 -6.15 -4.28
N ASN A 313 0.08 -5.04 -4.01
CA ASN A 313 -0.30 -4.05 -5.02
C ASN A 313 -0.09 -2.61 -4.50
N PHE A 314 -0.64 -1.61 -5.18
CA PHE A 314 -0.53 -0.19 -4.79
C PHE A 314 -1.16 0.13 -3.42
N GLN A 315 -2.10 -0.67 -2.95
CA GLN A 315 -2.76 -0.52 -1.65
C GLN A 315 -1.99 -1.18 -0.50
N GLY A 316 -1.00 -2.02 -0.82
CA GLY A 316 -0.24 -2.81 0.16
C GLY A 316 -0.38 -4.32 -0.05
N TYR A 317 -0.31 -5.09 1.04
CA TYR A 317 -0.56 -6.54 0.98
C TYR A 317 -2.06 -6.82 0.85
N SER A 318 -2.40 -7.82 0.05
CA SER A 318 -3.78 -8.19 -0.30
C SER A 318 -3.89 -9.70 -0.50
N THR A 319 -5.10 -10.23 -0.31
CA THR A 319 -5.45 -11.61 -0.62
C THR A 319 -6.14 -11.74 -2.00
N HIS A 320 -6.36 -10.62 -2.70
CA HIS A 320 -7.09 -10.55 -3.98
C HIS A 320 -6.15 -10.37 -5.18
N ALA A 321 -5.26 -11.35 -5.40
CA ALA A 321 -4.28 -11.35 -6.52
C ALA A 321 -4.94 -11.34 -7.90
N ASN A 322 -6.10 -11.96 -8.03
CA ASN A 322 -6.78 -12.21 -9.30
C ASN A 322 -7.65 -11.05 -9.80
N CYS A 323 -7.85 -10.00 -8.99
CA CYS A 323 -8.67 -8.87 -9.39
C CYS A 323 -7.97 -7.96 -10.39
N ASP A 324 -8.74 -7.45 -11.35
CA ASP A 324 -8.37 -6.21 -12.03
C ASP A 324 -8.70 -5.03 -11.13
N LEU A 325 -7.72 -4.17 -10.87
CA LEU A 325 -7.85 -3.01 -9.99
C LEU A 325 -8.21 -1.76 -10.81
N LEU A 326 -9.38 -1.21 -10.57
CA LEU A 326 -9.83 0.06 -11.13
C LEU A 326 -9.52 1.19 -10.15
N GLY A 327 -8.67 2.13 -10.58
CA GLY A 327 -8.43 3.36 -9.83
C GLY A 327 -9.44 4.43 -10.21
N ILE A 328 -10.19 4.93 -9.23
CA ILE A 328 -11.24 5.95 -9.36
C ILE A 328 -10.79 7.22 -8.63
N GLY A 329 -10.96 8.36 -9.27
CA GLY A 329 -10.60 9.66 -8.72
C GLY A 329 -9.20 10.13 -9.12
N VAL A 330 -8.90 11.37 -8.73
CA VAL A 330 -7.62 12.04 -9.04
C VAL A 330 -6.44 11.22 -8.55
N THR A 331 -5.37 11.12 -9.33
CA THR A 331 -4.12 10.38 -9.08
C THR A 331 -4.19 8.87 -8.92
N SER A 332 -5.38 8.29 -8.82
CA SER A 332 -5.53 6.86 -8.62
C SER A 332 -4.78 6.05 -9.68
N ILE A 333 -4.27 4.89 -9.26
CA ILE A 333 -3.56 3.96 -10.14
C ILE A 333 -4.36 2.67 -10.18
N GLY A 334 -4.64 2.19 -11.39
CA GLY A 334 -5.26 0.90 -11.65
C GLY A 334 -4.30 -0.09 -12.29
N LYS A 335 -4.68 -1.37 -12.20
CA LYS A 335 -4.05 -2.49 -12.92
C LYS A 335 -5.15 -3.27 -13.62
N VAL A 336 -5.22 -3.18 -14.93
CA VAL A 336 -6.20 -3.89 -15.75
C VAL A 336 -5.46 -4.72 -16.79
N ASP A 337 -5.74 -6.02 -16.85
CA ASP A 337 -5.03 -6.95 -17.71
C ASP A 337 -3.50 -6.90 -17.45
N ASN A 338 -2.70 -6.69 -18.49
CA ASN A 338 -1.25 -6.51 -18.41
C ASN A 338 -0.83 -5.02 -18.39
N THR A 339 -1.68 -4.11 -17.91
CA THR A 339 -1.37 -2.67 -17.90
C THR A 339 -1.46 -2.07 -16.51
N TYR A 340 -0.71 -1.00 -16.30
CA TYR A 340 -0.94 -0.03 -15.24
C TYR A 340 -1.36 1.30 -15.85
N ALA A 341 -2.36 1.94 -15.25
CA ALA A 341 -2.88 3.22 -15.70
C ALA A 341 -3.02 4.17 -14.51
N GLN A 342 -2.65 5.44 -14.70
CA GLN A 342 -2.78 6.48 -13.68
C GLN A 342 -3.65 7.62 -14.17
N ASN A 343 -4.61 8.02 -13.32
CA ASN A 343 -5.45 9.18 -13.52
C ASN A 343 -4.68 10.50 -13.35
N ARG A 344 -5.23 11.60 -13.92
CA ARG A 344 -4.72 12.98 -13.78
C ARG A 344 -4.36 13.31 -12.35
N ARG A 345 -3.34 14.15 -12.17
CA ARG A 345 -2.76 14.46 -10.86
C ARG A 345 -3.31 15.75 -10.23
N SER A 346 -3.87 16.64 -11.03
CA SER A 346 -4.54 17.84 -10.56
C SER A 346 -6.07 17.70 -10.66
N LEU A 347 -6.81 18.34 -9.76
CA LEU A 347 -8.28 18.37 -9.83
C LEU A 347 -8.76 19.05 -11.11
N GLU A 348 -8.09 20.11 -11.55
CA GLU A 348 -8.44 20.86 -12.76
C GLU A 348 -8.41 19.96 -14.01
N GLU A 349 -7.32 19.24 -14.23
CA GLU A 349 -7.20 18.32 -15.38
C GLU A 349 -8.16 17.14 -15.28
N TYR A 350 -8.33 16.60 -14.05
CA TYR A 350 -9.26 15.51 -13.78
C TYR A 350 -10.70 15.93 -14.11
N TYR A 351 -11.13 17.12 -13.65
CA TYR A 351 -12.46 17.67 -13.95
C TYR A 351 -12.64 17.90 -15.44
N ALA A 352 -11.65 18.48 -16.10
CA ALA A 352 -11.72 18.75 -17.54
C ALA A 352 -11.89 17.46 -18.39
N ASP A 353 -11.21 16.38 -18.03
CA ASP A 353 -11.38 15.10 -18.73
C ASP A 353 -12.77 14.49 -18.47
N ILE A 354 -13.22 14.45 -17.21
CA ILE A 354 -14.54 13.88 -16.86
C ILE A 354 -15.70 14.70 -17.45
N ASP A 355 -15.62 16.03 -17.37
CA ASP A 355 -16.65 16.93 -17.93
C ASP A 355 -16.73 16.81 -19.47
N ALA A 356 -15.63 16.44 -20.13
CA ALA A 356 -15.59 16.12 -21.55
C ALA A 356 -15.99 14.67 -21.88
N GLY A 357 -16.39 13.85 -20.89
CA GLY A 357 -16.78 12.46 -21.08
C GLY A 357 -15.61 11.51 -21.37
N ARG A 358 -14.39 11.88 -20.98
CA ARG A 358 -13.18 11.06 -21.14
C ARG A 358 -12.80 10.35 -19.84
N ILE A 359 -12.16 9.18 -19.99
CA ILE A 359 -11.48 8.51 -18.87
C ILE A 359 -10.21 9.32 -18.52
N PRO A 360 -9.97 9.69 -17.26
CA PRO A 360 -8.93 10.66 -16.92
C PRO A 360 -7.52 10.05 -16.84
N VAL A 361 -7.26 8.97 -17.58
CA VAL A 361 -5.95 8.31 -17.69
C VAL A 361 -5.00 9.18 -18.50
N PHE A 362 -3.87 9.58 -17.89
CA PHE A 362 -2.90 10.42 -18.57
C PHE A 362 -1.54 9.77 -18.76
N ARG A 363 -1.24 8.70 -18.05
CA ARG A 363 -0.02 7.91 -18.22
C ARG A 363 -0.20 6.48 -17.72
N GLY A 364 0.69 5.61 -18.14
CA GLY A 364 0.68 4.23 -17.73
C GLY A 364 1.80 3.44 -18.41
N ILE A 365 1.67 2.15 -18.39
CA ILE A 365 2.56 1.21 -19.06
C ILE A 365 1.81 -0.06 -19.42
N GLU A 366 2.07 -0.60 -20.60
CA GLU A 366 1.72 -1.97 -20.97
C GLU A 366 2.93 -2.86 -20.72
N LEU A 367 2.73 -3.92 -19.95
CA LEU A 367 3.79 -4.81 -19.52
C LEU A 367 4.19 -5.75 -20.66
N THR A 368 5.49 -5.87 -20.85
CA THR A 368 6.06 -6.93 -21.70
C THR A 368 5.99 -8.28 -20.99
N ARG A 369 6.19 -9.37 -21.71
CA ARG A 369 6.31 -10.71 -21.12
C ARG A 369 7.44 -10.79 -20.09
N ASP A 370 8.57 -10.10 -20.34
CA ASP A 370 9.70 -10.02 -19.38
C ASP A 370 9.29 -9.27 -18.10
N ASP A 371 8.51 -8.18 -18.23
CA ASP A 371 7.99 -7.45 -17.07
C ASP A 371 7.07 -8.32 -16.21
N GLU A 372 6.18 -9.07 -16.85
CA GLU A 372 5.25 -9.95 -16.14
C GLU A 372 5.97 -11.09 -15.42
N LEU A 373 6.98 -11.69 -16.05
CA LEU A 373 7.82 -12.73 -15.44
C LEU A 373 8.58 -12.16 -14.24
N ARG A 374 9.25 -11.01 -14.38
CA ARG A 374 9.97 -10.36 -13.27
C ARG A 374 9.04 -9.92 -12.16
N ARG A 375 7.86 -9.43 -12.50
CA ARG A 375 6.81 -9.12 -11.52
C ARG A 375 6.42 -10.37 -10.72
N ASP A 376 6.22 -11.52 -11.35
CA ASP A 376 5.90 -12.77 -10.66
C ASP A 376 7.03 -13.19 -9.70
N VAL A 377 8.29 -13.15 -10.15
CA VAL A 377 9.46 -13.45 -9.32
C VAL A 377 9.55 -12.50 -8.11
N ILE A 378 9.44 -11.19 -8.34
CA ILE A 378 9.49 -10.17 -7.28
C ILE A 378 8.33 -10.36 -6.31
N THR A 379 7.12 -10.63 -6.81
CA THR A 379 5.93 -10.82 -5.96
C THR A 379 6.07 -12.05 -5.07
N ARG A 380 6.54 -13.19 -5.60
CA ARG A 380 6.82 -14.41 -4.80
C ARG A 380 7.83 -14.13 -3.69
N LEU A 381 8.91 -13.45 -4.00
CA LEU A 381 9.94 -13.11 -3.02
C LEU A 381 9.43 -12.15 -1.94
N ILE A 382 8.78 -11.05 -2.34
CA ILE A 382 8.36 -10.01 -1.38
C ILE A 382 7.16 -10.43 -0.50
N CYS A 383 6.35 -11.37 -1.00
CA CYS A 383 5.17 -11.87 -0.28
C CYS A 383 5.47 -13.15 0.52
N HIS A 384 6.32 -14.04 0.03
CA HIS A 384 6.47 -15.38 0.60
C HIS A 384 7.88 -15.68 1.10
N PHE A 385 8.88 -14.85 0.77
CA PHE A 385 10.28 -15.06 1.12
C PHE A 385 10.89 -16.37 0.54
N VAL A 386 10.21 -16.95 -0.45
CA VAL A 386 10.62 -18.18 -1.14
C VAL A 386 10.33 -18.03 -2.63
N LEU A 387 11.24 -18.53 -3.44
CA LEU A 387 11.08 -18.66 -4.89
C LEU A 387 11.45 -20.08 -5.31
N ASP A 388 10.47 -20.82 -5.80
CA ASP A 388 10.67 -22.14 -6.42
C ASP A 388 10.94 -21.95 -7.91
N PHE A 389 12.11 -22.43 -8.39
CA PHE A 389 12.50 -22.27 -9.79
C PHE A 389 11.63 -23.10 -10.72
N ALA A 390 11.29 -24.34 -10.35
CA ALA A 390 10.44 -25.19 -11.17
C ALA A 390 9.05 -24.56 -11.38
N ALA A 391 8.47 -23.96 -10.33
CA ALA A 391 7.19 -23.28 -10.45
C ALA A 391 7.23 -22.04 -11.37
N VAL A 392 8.37 -21.34 -11.44
CA VAL A 392 8.56 -20.23 -12.38
C VAL A 392 8.83 -20.76 -13.80
N GLU A 393 9.64 -21.79 -13.94
CA GLU A 393 9.96 -22.44 -15.23
C GLU A 393 8.70 -22.98 -15.90
N ASP A 394 7.85 -23.67 -15.14
CA ASP A 394 6.58 -24.23 -15.62
C ASP A 394 5.59 -23.13 -16.03
N ALA A 395 5.49 -22.06 -15.21
CA ALA A 395 4.56 -20.95 -15.49
C ALA A 395 4.97 -20.13 -16.72
N TRP A 396 6.28 -20.00 -16.97
CA TRP A 396 6.80 -19.06 -17.98
C TRP A 396 7.47 -19.75 -19.17
N GLY A 397 7.72 -21.05 -19.13
CA GLY A 397 8.38 -21.80 -20.20
C GLY A 397 9.83 -21.35 -20.41
N ILE A 398 10.56 -21.12 -19.35
CA ILE A 398 11.96 -20.69 -19.33
C ILE A 398 12.83 -21.72 -18.56
N GLU A 399 14.14 -21.59 -18.69
CA GLU A 399 15.12 -22.17 -17.75
C GLU A 399 15.61 -21.04 -16.84
N PHE A 400 15.26 -21.08 -15.55
CA PHE A 400 15.47 -19.95 -14.62
C PHE A 400 16.91 -19.47 -14.56
N ARG A 401 17.86 -20.40 -14.37
CA ARG A 401 19.28 -20.06 -14.22
C ARG A 401 19.88 -19.47 -15.49
N ARG A 402 19.40 -19.90 -16.65
CA ARG A 402 19.82 -19.35 -17.94
C ARG A 402 19.21 -17.99 -18.18
N TYR A 403 17.92 -17.82 -17.88
CA TYR A 403 17.20 -16.55 -18.09
C TYR A 403 17.73 -15.44 -17.18
N PHE A 404 18.00 -15.76 -15.93
CA PHE A 404 18.52 -14.84 -14.92
C PHE A 404 20.02 -15.03 -14.65
N ALA A 405 20.80 -15.40 -15.66
CA ALA A 405 22.25 -15.65 -15.50
C ALA A 405 22.98 -14.43 -14.88
N ASP A 406 22.60 -13.21 -15.25
CA ASP A 406 23.20 -11.98 -14.74
C ASP A 406 22.84 -11.68 -13.27
N ALA A 407 21.80 -12.30 -12.75
CA ALA A 407 21.39 -12.20 -11.35
C ALA A 407 22.20 -13.12 -10.42
N LEU A 408 22.67 -14.28 -10.93
CA LEU A 408 23.31 -15.33 -10.12
C LEU A 408 24.54 -14.85 -9.32
N PRO A 409 25.46 -14.02 -9.87
CA PRO A 409 26.59 -13.50 -9.08
C PRO A 409 26.15 -12.67 -7.87
N LYS A 410 25.13 -11.80 -8.03
CA LYS A 410 24.60 -11.00 -6.94
C LYS A 410 23.90 -11.84 -5.88
N LEU A 411 23.14 -12.85 -6.31
CA LEU A 411 22.51 -13.82 -5.40
C LEU A 411 23.55 -14.64 -4.65
N GLY A 412 24.64 -15.06 -5.32
CA GLY A 412 25.76 -15.73 -4.67
C GLY A 412 26.43 -14.89 -3.58
N GLN A 413 26.58 -13.57 -3.79
CA GLN A 413 27.07 -12.67 -2.75
C GLN A 413 26.08 -12.57 -1.58
N MET A 414 24.76 -12.45 -1.85
CA MET A 414 23.74 -12.41 -0.79
C MET A 414 23.69 -13.72 0.01
N GLN A 415 23.94 -14.87 -0.64
CA GLN A 415 24.09 -16.15 0.05
C GLN A 415 25.32 -16.15 0.95
N ALA A 416 26.47 -15.71 0.45
CA ALA A 416 27.71 -15.62 1.24
C ALA A 416 27.57 -14.68 2.45
N ASP A 417 26.77 -13.63 2.32
CA ASP A 417 26.43 -12.70 3.39
C ASP A 417 25.31 -13.23 4.32
N GLY A 418 24.69 -14.37 4.03
CA GLY A 418 23.68 -15.01 4.87
C GLY A 418 22.28 -14.41 4.76
N LEU A 419 21.97 -13.65 3.70
CA LEU A 419 20.62 -13.13 3.47
C LEU A 419 19.67 -14.18 2.91
N ILE A 420 20.18 -15.08 2.10
CA ILE A 420 19.41 -16.09 1.38
C ILE A 420 20.12 -17.45 1.42
N GLU A 421 19.37 -18.51 1.23
CA GLU A 421 19.84 -19.80 0.72
C GLU A 421 19.52 -19.86 -0.77
N LEU A 422 20.49 -20.27 -1.57
CA LEU A 422 20.36 -20.46 -3.02
C LEU A 422 20.87 -21.86 -3.37
N ASP A 423 19.98 -22.70 -3.87
CA ASP A 423 20.31 -24.06 -4.31
C ASP A 423 19.82 -24.36 -5.73
N ALA A 424 19.78 -25.65 -6.12
CA ALA A 424 19.28 -26.02 -7.43
C ALA A 424 17.77 -25.86 -7.60
N GLN A 425 17.03 -25.76 -6.49
CA GLN A 425 15.57 -25.76 -6.48
C GLN A 425 15.02 -24.35 -6.37
N GLY A 426 15.76 -23.41 -5.75
CA GLY A 426 15.21 -22.07 -5.57
C GLY A 426 16.00 -21.12 -4.68
N ILE A 427 15.30 -20.12 -4.20
CA ILE A 427 15.78 -19.11 -3.25
C ILE A 427 14.90 -19.18 -2.02
N ARG A 428 15.52 -19.22 -0.83
CA ARG A 428 14.85 -19.00 0.45
C ARG A 428 15.50 -17.81 1.15
N VAL A 429 14.69 -16.83 1.50
CA VAL A 429 15.15 -15.66 2.26
C VAL A 429 15.27 -16.05 3.74
N LEU A 430 16.46 -15.87 4.31
CA LEU A 430 16.76 -16.18 5.69
C LEU A 430 16.20 -15.11 6.65
N PRO A 431 16.06 -15.37 7.97
CA PRO A 431 15.49 -14.42 8.93
C PRO A 431 16.12 -13.03 8.91
N CYS A 432 17.45 -12.91 8.74
CA CYS A 432 18.13 -11.62 8.60
C CYS A 432 17.91 -10.95 7.24
N GLY A 433 17.64 -11.72 6.18
CA GLY A 433 17.35 -11.21 4.84
C GLY A 433 15.94 -10.65 4.68
N ARG A 434 14.99 -10.99 5.57
CA ARG A 434 13.59 -10.55 5.45
C ARG A 434 13.42 -9.03 5.56
N LEU A 435 14.17 -8.37 6.43
CA LEU A 435 14.21 -6.91 6.50
C LEU A 435 14.80 -6.29 5.22
N LEU A 436 15.69 -7.02 4.56
CA LEU A 436 16.40 -6.61 3.35
C LEU A 436 15.76 -7.18 2.07
N ILE A 437 14.51 -7.63 2.13
CA ILE A 437 13.82 -8.27 0.99
C ILE A 437 13.81 -7.40 -0.27
N ARG A 438 13.76 -6.07 -0.11
CA ARG A 438 13.82 -5.14 -1.24
C ARG A 438 15.13 -5.29 -2.01
N ASN A 439 16.25 -5.49 -1.31
CA ASN A 439 17.56 -5.72 -1.93
C ASN A 439 17.58 -7.01 -2.76
N VAL A 440 16.95 -8.08 -2.25
CA VAL A 440 16.81 -9.34 -2.99
C VAL A 440 15.95 -9.14 -4.25
N CYS A 441 14.82 -8.44 -4.12
CA CYS A 441 13.95 -8.13 -5.25
C CYS A 441 14.63 -7.25 -6.32
N MET A 442 15.47 -6.29 -5.90
CA MET A 442 16.22 -5.40 -6.80
C MET A 442 17.16 -6.15 -7.75
N VAL A 443 17.57 -7.36 -7.42
CA VAL A 443 18.40 -8.20 -8.30
C VAL A 443 17.67 -8.56 -9.58
N PHE A 444 16.35 -8.65 -9.55
CA PHE A 444 15.50 -9.01 -10.68
C PHE A 444 14.90 -7.80 -11.41
N ASP A 445 15.19 -6.59 -10.96
CA ASP A 445 14.66 -5.35 -11.55
C ASP A 445 15.51 -4.91 -12.74
N ALA A 446 14.99 -5.10 -13.96
CA ALA A 446 15.67 -4.73 -15.20
C ALA A 446 15.83 -3.21 -15.37
N TYR A 447 14.89 -2.42 -14.82
CA TYR A 447 14.89 -0.96 -14.98
C TYR A 447 15.95 -0.26 -14.12
N LEU A 448 16.34 -0.85 -12.98
CA LEU A 448 17.41 -0.30 -12.15
C LEU A 448 18.76 -0.33 -12.86
N ALA A 449 19.03 -1.34 -13.67
CA ALA A 449 20.29 -1.49 -14.39
C ALA A 449 20.48 -0.43 -15.50
N THR A 450 19.38 0.13 -16.01
CA THR A 450 19.41 1.09 -17.14
C THR A 450 19.48 2.55 -16.69
N LYS A 451 19.26 2.83 -15.39
CA LYS A 451 19.20 4.22 -14.87
C LYS A 451 20.60 4.75 -14.56
N GLN A 452 20.97 5.83 -15.22
CA GLN A 452 22.15 6.63 -14.88
C GLN A 452 21.75 7.73 -13.88
N GLY A 453 22.21 7.64 -12.63
CA GLY A 453 22.02 8.66 -11.59
C GLY A 453 21.11 8.23 -10.44
N PRO A 454 21.02 9.03 -9.37
CA PRO A 454 20.22 8.69 -8.20
C PRO A 454 18.74 8.70 -8.56
N VAL A 455 18.16 7.53 -8.65
CA VAL A 455 16.70 7.39 -8.74
C VAL A 455 16.13 7.77 -7.37
N GLY A 456 15.18 8.71 -7.34
CA GLY A 456 14.64 9.27 -6.10
C GLY A 456 13.75 8.29 -5.31
N PHE A 457 14.27 7.10 -5.02
CA PHE A 457 13.65 6.14 -4.10
C PHE A 457 14.06 6.43 -2.65
N SER A 458 13.22 6.03 -1.70
CA SER A 458 13.59 6.01 -0.28
C SER A 458 14.67 4.95 -0.01
N LYS A 459 15.40 5.11 1.09
CA LYS A 459 16.25 4.04 1.61
C LYS A 459 15.47 2.77 1.86
N VAL A 460 16.15 1.62 1.79
CA VAL A 460 15.55 0.30 1.99
C VAL A 460 15.12 0.14 3.46
N ILE A 461 15.91 0.67 4.39
CA ILE A 461 15.62 0.71 5.83
C ILE A 461 15.81 2.12 6.37
#